data_3fdbfd99007936f9f17b4a5d7bf84799
#
_entry.id   3fdbfd99007936f9f17b4a5d7bf84799
#
_cell.length_a   1.000
_cell.length_b   1.000
_cell.length_c   1.000
_cell.angle_alpha   90.00
_cell.angle_beta   90.00
_cell.angle_gamma   90.00
#
_symmetry.space_group_name_H-M   'P 1'
#
loop_
_entity.id
_entity.type
_entity.pdbx_description
1 polymer ?
#
loop_
_entity_poly.entity_id
_entity_poly.type
_entity_poly.pdbx_seq_one_letter_code
_entity_poly.pdbx_strand_id
1 'polypeptide(L)'
;MATGIVTSQFTGVDFLGFDSLLSEEERAVRDTVRSWVDENLMPVIGQAYIEGKFPKQLIPGMAELGLFGANLPEEYGCAGLNNVAYGLIMQELERGDSGIRSFASVQGALVMYPIYAFGSEEQKKKWLPLLASGQEIGCFGLTEPDYGSNPGGMITTARETADGWVLNGTKMWITNGSQATVSIIWAKTGDVSDTKSIRGFIVPTDTKGYSGKDQKGKLSLRASDTSEIHLQDVLVPKDALLPKSAGIKSPLMCLTQARYGIAWGAIGAAMACYDEALRYAKNRVMFDRPIAATQIQQVRLVDMLTEITKAQFMTLQLGRLKDAGTMTPDQVSLCKRNNVDMATDCAREARRLLGANGILVEYHSMRHMANLESVYTYEGTHDMHSLIVGQSVTGLAAF
;
A
#
# COMPACT_ATOMS: atom_id res chain seq x y z
N MET A 1 20.70 -1.11 33.50
CA MET A 1 19.38 -1.76 33.65
C MET A 1 18.48 -1.08 32.64
N ALA A 2 18.05 -1.81 31.61
CA ALA A 2 17.07 -1.32 30.65
C ALA A 2 15.75 -1.16 31.40
N THR A 3 15.32 0.08 31.61
CA THR A 3 13.97 0.37 32.09
C THR A 3 13.01 -0.10 31.01
N GLY A 4 12.29 -1.18 31.31
CA GLY A 4 11.32 -1.75 30.41
C GLY A 4 10.39 -0.66 29.85
N ILE A 5 10.25 -0.65 28.53
CA ILE A 5 9.25 0.17 27.84
C ILE A 5 7.91 -0.26 28.41
N VAL A 6 7.21 0.66 29.10
CA VAL A 6 5.82 0.43 29.49
C VAL A 6 5.04 0.32 28.19
N THR A 7 4.69 -0.90 27.80
CA THR A 7 3.83 -1.20 26.66
C THR A 7 2.39 -0.81 27.02
N SER A 8 2.11 0.49 27.07
CA SER A 8 0.72 0.94 27.08
C SER A 8 0.18 0.67 25.67
N GLN A 9 -0.97 0.02 25.58
CA GLN A 9 -1.66 -0.26 24.34
C GLN A 9 -1.87 1.04 23.55
N PHE A 10 -1.64 0.99 22.23
CA PHE A 10 -1.93 2.12 21.34
C PHE A 10 -3.44 2.36 21.29
N THR A 11 -3.87 3.58 21.59
CA THR A 11 -5.30 3.94 21.64
C THR A 11 -5.75 4.83 20.48
N GLY A 12 -4.85 5.16 19.55
CA GLY A 12 -5.14 6.07 18.43
C GLY A 12 -4.66 7.49 18.71
N VAL A 13 -4.80 8.35 17.71
CA VAL A 13 -4.59 9.79 17.79
C VAL A 13 -5.91 10.45 17.43
N ASP A 14 -6.62 10.98 18.42
CA ASP A 14 -7.94 11.59 18.25
C ASP A 14 -8.07 12.85 19.14
N PHE A 15 -7.60 13.99 18.63
CA PHE A 15 -7.62 15.25 19.37
C PHE A 15 -8.91 16.06 19.14
N LEU A 16 -9.56 15.89 17.99
CA LEU A 16 -10.78 16.63 17.61
C LEU A 16 -12.02 15.75 17.49
N GLY A 17 -12.05 14.56 18.11
CA GLY A 17 -13.22 13.69 18.08
C GLY A 17 -13.48 13.04 16.72
N PHE A 18 -12.41 12.69 16.01
CA PHE A 18 -12.48 12.00 14.71
C PHE A 18 -13.33 10.71 14.79
N ASP A 19 -13.21 9.95 15.87
CA ASP A 19 -13.96 8.71 16.10
C ASP A 19 -15.47 8.91 16.08
N SER A 20 -15.96 10.10 16.46
CA SER A 20 -17.39 10.42 16.44
C SER A 20 -17.97 10.51 15.02
N LEU A 21 -17.13 10.65 14.01
CA LEU A 21 -17.51 10.74 12.60
C LEU A 21 -17.55 9.38 11.90
N LEU A 22 -17.04 8.34 12.56
CA LEU A 22 -17.04 6.97 12.05
C LEU A 22 -18.34 6.25 12.47
N SER A 23 -18.84 5.35 11.62
CA SER A 23 -19.91 4.45 12.00
C SER A 23 -19.44 3.42 13.05
N GLU A 24 -20.38 2.73 13.70
CA GLU A 24 -20.04 1.67 14.64
C GLU A 24 -19.25 0.54 13.95
N GLU A 25 -19.65 0.16 12.74
CA GLU A 25 -18.97 -0.85 11.94
C GLU A 25 -17.55 -0.42 11.56
N GLU A 26 -17.36 0.82 11.11
CA GLU A 26 -16.03 1.36 10.76
C GLU A 26 -15.08 1.34 11.96
N ARG A 27 -15.57 1.70 13.15
CA ARG A 27 -14.79 1.61 14.40
C ARG A 27 -14.47 0.17 14.76
N ALA A 28 -15.45 -0.74 14.68
CA ALA A 28 -15.24 -2.16 15.01
C ALA A 28 -14.19 -2.81 14.09
N VAL A 29 -14.25 -2.54 12.79
CA VAL A 29 -13.24 -3.02 11.82
C VAL A 29 -11.85 -2.47 12.17
N ARG A 30 -11.72 -1.16 12.38
CA ARG A 30 -10.46 -0.53 12.77
C ARG A 30 -9.87 -1.16 14.03
N ASP A 31 -10.67 -1.30 15.08
CA ASP A 31 -10.22 -1.77 16.39
C ASP A 31 -9.84 -3.25 16.36
N THR A 32 -10.54 -4.07 15.56
CA THR A 32 -10.17 -5.46 15.31
C THR A 32 -8.80 -5.56 14.63
N VAL A 33 -8.58 -4.79 13.56
CA VAL A 33 -7.28 -4.80 12.85
C VAL A 33 -6.18 -4.22 13.73
N ARG A 34 -6.46 -3.19 14.52
CA ARG A 34 -5.52 -2.62 15.50
C ARG A 34 -5.04 -3.66 16.49
N SER A 35 -5.96 -4.41 17.09
CA SER A 35 -5.62 -5.48 18.04
C SER A 35 -4.78 -6.56 17.37
N TRP A 36 -5.17 -7.00 16.18
CA TRP A 36 -4.41 -7.99 15.43
C TRP A 36 -2.97 -7.51 15.09
N VAL A 37 -2.82 -6.25 14.71
CA VAL A 37 -1.50 -5.64 14.45
C VAL A 37 -0.64 -5.67 15.70
N ASP A 38 -1.19 -5.26 16.85
CA ASP A 38 -0.46 -5.25 18.13
C ASP A 38 -0.05 -6.65 18.58
N GLU A 39 -0.93 -7.63 18.41
CA GLU A 39 -0.72 -9.00 18.88
C GLU A 39 0.14 -9.87 17.96
N ASN A 40 0.03 -9.68 16.64
CA ASN A 40 0.63 -10.59 15.66
C ASN A 40 1.76 -9.94 14.83
N LEU A 41 1.60 -8.68 14.42
CA LEU A 41 2.57 -8.01 13.55
C LEU A 41 3.70 -7.36 14.36
N MET A 42 3.38 -6.57 15.38
CA MET A 42 4.38 -5.81 16.12
C MET A 42 5.48 -6.68 16.77
N PRO A 43 5.18 -7.89 17.28
CA PRO A 43 6.21 -8.75 17.85
C PRO A 43 7.26 -9.28 16.85
N VAL A 44 6.91 -9.34 15.55
CA VAL A 44 7.78 -10.00 14.54
C VAL A 44 8.41 -9.00 13.56
N ILE A 45 7.84 -7.80 13.42
CA ILE A 45 8.21 -6.91 12.31
C ILE A 45 9.64 -6.37 12.41
N GLY A 46 10.14 -6.11 13.62
CA GLY A 46 11.50 -5.62 13.82
C GLY A 46 12.54 -6.61 13.27
N GLN A 47 12.38 -7.89 13.60
CA GLN A 47 13.27 -8.95 13.12
C GLN A 47 13.11 -9.18 11.60
N ALA A 48 11.88 -9.23 11.10
CA ALA A 48 11.59 -9.36 9.68
C ALA A 48 12.24 -8.23 8.86
N TYR A 49 12.20 -7.00 9.37
CA TYR A 49 12.85 -5.85 8.75
C TYR A 49 14.38 -5.98 8.72
N ILE A 50 15.01 -6.39 9.82
CA ILE A 50 16.47 -6.64 9.87
C ILE A 50 16.89 -7.71 8.87
N GLU A 51 16.15 -8.82 8.83
CA GLU A 51 16.44 -9.92 7.91
C GLU A 51 16.12 -9.60 6.45
N GLY A 52 15.31 -8.58 6.17
CA GLY A 52 14.85 -8.24 4.83
C GLY A 52 13.95 -9.33 4.26
N LYS A 53 13.02 -9.86 5.08
CA LYS A 53 12.09 -10.93 4.71
C LYS A 53 10.66 -10.57 5.07
N PHE A 54 9.73 -10.85 4.15
CA PHE A 54 8.31 -10.76 4.44
C PHE A 54 7.89 -11.86 5.43
N PRO A 55 7.16 -11.53 6.51
CA PRO A 55 6.72 -12.51 7.53
C PRO A 55 5.49 -13.30 7.05
N LYS A 56 5.70 -14.32 6.22
CA LYS A 56 4.64 -15.12 5.56
C LYS A 56 3.64 -15.74 6.51
N GLN A 57 4.03 -16.01 7.76
CA GLN A 57 3.15 -16.54 8.79
C GLN A 57 1.97 -15.65 9.14
N LEU A 58 1.99 -14.38 8.73
CA LEU A 58 0.88 -13.43 8.95
C LEU A 58 -0.24 -13.58 7.90
N ILE A 59 0.02 -14.19 6.74
CA ILE A 59 -0.94 -14.29 5.63
C ILE A 59 -2.26 -14.96 6.06
N PRO A 60 -2.26 -16.13 6.74
CA PRO A 60 -3.51 -16.77 7.15
C PRO A 60 -4.37 -15.89 8.05
N GLY A 61 -3.79 -15.22 9.06
CA GLY A 61 -4.53 -14.31 9.94
C GLY A 61 -5.08 -13.08 9.22
N MET A 62 -4.35 -12.54 8.24
CA MET A 62 -4.84 -11.44 7.39
C MET A 62 -6.03 -11.89 6.54
N ALA A 63 -5.98 -13.09 5.98
CA ALA A 63 -7.08 -13.66 5.19
C ALA A 63 -8.31 -13.96 6.07
N GLU A 64 -8.12 -14.54 7.24
CA GLU A 64 -9.19 -14.85 8.20
C GLU A 64 -9.95 -13.59 8.64
N LEU A 65 -9.25 -12.46 8.77
CA LEU A 65 -9.85 -11.17 9.05
C LEU A 65 -10.48 -10.49 7.81
N GLY A 66 -10.44 -11.12 6.63
CA GLY A 66 -11.00 -10.57 5.40
C GLY A 66 -10.28 -9.34 4.87
N LEU A 67 -8.97 -9.19 5.13
CA LEU A 67 -8.22 -7.99 4.75
C LEU A 67 -7.89 -7.93 3.25
N PHE A 68 -8.01 -9.03 2.52
CA PHE A 68 -7.74 -9.11 1.08
C PHE A 68 -9.00 -8.81 0.28
N GLY A 69 -9.00 -7.69 -0.44
CA GLY A 69 -10.17 -7.24 -1.19
C GLY A 69 -11.37 -6.88 -0.31
N ALA A 70 -11.12 -6.36 0.89
CA ALA A 70 -12.13 -6.12 1.92
C ALA A 70 -13.36 -5.32 1.45
N ASN A 71 -13.21 -4.46 0.45
CA ASN A 71 -14.29 -3.65 -0.14
C ASN A 71 -14.84 -4.22 -1.46
N LEU A 72 -14.49 -5.46 -1.82
CA LEU A 72 -15.10 -6.17 -2.94
C LEU A 72 -16.31 -6.98 -2.47
N PRO A 73 -17.25 -7.35 -3.39
CA PRO A 73 -18.52 -7.96 -3.00
C PRO A 73 -18.38 -9.34 -2.31
N GLU A 74 -19.26 -9.61 -1.37
CA GLU A 74 -19.33 -10.86 -0.60
C GLU A 74 -19.56 -12.09 -1.48
N GLU A 75 -20.26 -11.95 -2.61
CA GLU A 75 -20.50 -13.04 -3.56
C GLU A 75 -19.23 -13.69 -4.12
N TYR A 76 -18.09 -13.01 -4.01
CA TYR A 76 -16.77 -13.51 -4.40
C TYR A 76 -15.89 -13.89 -3.19
N GLY A 77 -16.48 -14.05 -2.00
CA GLY A 77 -15.75 -14.44 -0.79
C GLY A 77 -14.98 -13.29 -0.11
N CYS A 78 -15.29 -12.04 -0.47
CA CYS A 78 -14.73 -10.84 0.14
C CYS A 78 -15.61 -10.31 1.28
N ALA A 79 -15.17 -9.29 2.02
CA ALA A 79 -15.90 -8.80 3.19
C ALA A 79 -17.03 -7.78 2.88
N GLY A 80 -17.11 -7.23 1.68
CA GLY A 80 -18.16 -6.29 1.27
C GLY A 80 -18.18 -4.95 2.02
N LEU A 81 -17.07 -4.58 2.67
CA LEU A 81 -16.98 -3.38 3.50
C LEU A 81 -17.05 -2.09 2.68
N ASN A 82 -17.47 -0.98 3.31
CA ASN A 82 -17.38 0.33 2.70
C ASN A 82 -15.91 0.79 2.56
N ASN A 83 -15.68 1.84 1.78
CA ASN A 83 -14.32 2.28 1.48
C ASN A 83 -13.63 2.98 2.67
N VAL A 84 -14.39 3.58 3.60
CA VAL A 84 -13.82 4.15 4.83
C VAL A 84 -13.26 3.02 5.70
N ALA A 85 -14.02 1.93 5.91
CA ALA A 85 -13.55 0.76 6.65
C ALA A 85 -12.29 0.15 5.99
N TYR A 86 -12.27 -0.01 4.65
CA TYR A 86 -11.08 -0.42 3.92
C TYR A 86 -9.90 0.53 4.17
N GLY A 87 -10.14 1.84 4.16
CA GLY A 87 -9.12 2.84 4.47
C GLY A 87 -8.54 2.67 5.88
N LEU A 88 -9.39 2.45 6.87
CA LEU A 88 -8.99 2.22 8.26
C LEU A 88 -8.19 0.91 8.42
N ILE A 89 -8.51 -0.14 7.66
CA ILE A 89 -7.68 -1.36 7.56
C ILE A 89 -6.27 -0.99 7.09
N MET A 90 -6.15 -0.24 5.99
CA MET A 90 -4.85 0.19 5.45
C MET A 90 -4.07 1.05 6.46
N GLN A 91 -4.76 1.94 7.19
CA GLN A 91 -4.17 2.76 8.25
C GLN A 91 -3.55 1.89 9.37
N GLU A 92 -4.31 0.93 9.90
CA GLU A 92 -3.80 0.10 11.01
C GLU A 92 -2.68 -0.86 10.55
N LEU A 93 -2.78 -1.43 9.35
CA LEU A 93 -1.68 -2.25 8.79
C LEU A 93 -0.38 -1.44 8.62
N GLU A 94 -0.46 -0.19 8.12
CA GLU A 94 0.73 0.64 7.92
C GLU A 94 1.23 1.26 9.23
N ARG A 95 0.38 1.40 10.26
CA ARG A 95 0.80 1.67 11.63
C ARG A 95 1.78 0.59 12.10
N GLY A 96 1.55 -0.63 11.75
CA GLY A 96 2.49 -1.72 11.96
C GLY A 96 3.71 -1.63 11.04
N ASP A 97 3.50 -1.68 9.72
CA ASP A 97 4.57 -1.58 8.72
C ASP A 97 4.04 -1.32 7.30
N SER A 98 4.72 -0.43 6.55
CA SER A 98 4.35 -0.13 5.16
C SER A 98 4.48 -1.34 4.23
N GLY A 99 5.38 -2.29 4.50
CA GLY A 99 5.53 -3.52 3.71
C GLY A 99 4.32 -4.44 3.83
N ILE A 100 3.74 -4.56 5.03
CA ILE A 100 2.56 -5.37 5.29
C ILE A 100 1.31 -4.72 4.67
N ARG A 101 1.16 -3.39 4.82
CA ARG A 101 0.08 -2.67 4.13
C ARG A 101 0.21 -2.82 2.60
N SER A 102 1.44 -2.71 2.05
CA SER A 102 1.69 -2.90 0.62
C SER A 102 1.28 -4.29 0.14
N PHE A 103 1.58 -5.34 0.91
CA PHE A 103 1.14 -6.71 0.61
C PHE A 103 -0.38 -6.79 0.46
N ALA A 104 -1.14 -6.31 1.45
CA ALA A 104 -2.61 -6.33 1.43
C ALA A 104 -3.18 -5.45 0.29
N SER A 105 -2.58 -4.28 0.06
CA SER A 105 -2.99 -3.36 -1.00
C SER A 105 -2.76 -3.95 -2.40
N VAL A 106 -1.61 -4.60 -2.63
CA VAL A 106 -1.34 -5.26 -3.92
C VAL A 106 -2.32 -6.40 -4.14
N GLN A 107 -2.53 -7.26 -3.14
CA GLN A 107 -3.50 -8.36 -3.23
C GLN A 107 -4.90 -7.83 -3.59
N GLY A 108 -5.43 -6.88 -2.83
CA GLY A 108 -6.79 -6.36 -3.00
C GLY A 108 -6.95 -5.40 -4.19
N ALA A 109 -6.17 -4.32 -4.22
CA ALA A 109 -6.37 -3.22 -5.16
C ALA A 109 -5.71 -3.42 -6.52
N LEU A 110 -4.63 -4.23 -6.62
CA LEU A 110 -3.86 -4.39 -7.85
C LEU A 110 -4.00 -5.79 -8.48
N VAL A 111 -4.50 -6.80 -7.72
CA VAL A 111 -4.75 -8.15 -8.26
C VAL A 111 -6.24 -8.46 -8.28
N MET A 112 -6.92 -8.40 -7.14
CA MET A 112 -8.35 -8.71 -7.07
C MET A 112 -9.20 -7.68 -7.80
N TYR A 113 -8.90 -6.38 -7.61
CA TYR A 113 -9.67 -5.32 -8.27
C TYR A 113 -9.64 -5.40 -9.82
N PRO A 114 -8.49 -5.55 -10.53
CA PRO A 114 -8.53 -5.71 -12.00
C PRO A 114 -9.28 -6.96 -12.45
N ILE A 115 -9.24 -8.07 -11.72
CA ILE A 115 -10.06 -9.25 -12.02
C ILE A 115 -11.55 -8.92 -11.86
N TYR A 116 -11.92 -8.23 -10.77
CA TYR A 116 -13.30 -7.79 -10.54
C TYR A 116 -13.79 -6.80 -11.61
N ALA A 117 -13.00 -5.78 -11.92
CA ALA A 117 -13.41 -4.70 -12.83
C ALA A 117 -13.38 -5.13 -14.30
N PHE A 118 -12.38 -5.92 -14.70
CA PHE A 118 -12.11 -6.20 -16.12
C PHE A 118 -12.24 -7.67 -16.52
N GLY A 119 -12.38 -8.57 -15.55
CA GLY A 119 -12.52 -10.01 -15.79
C GLY A 119 -13.90 -10.42 -16.26
N SER A 120 -13.98 -11.62 -16.84
CA SER A 120 -15.24 -12.33 -17.07
C SER A 120 -15.81 -12.87 -15.75
N GLU A 121 -17.07 -13.29 -15.75
CA GLU A 121 -17.67 -13.89 -14.55
C GLU A 121 -16.98 -15.20 -14.13
N GLU A 122 -16.52 -16.00 -15.11
CA GLU A 122 -15.73 -17.20 -14.87
C GLU A 122 -14.41 -16.88 -14.17
N GLN A 123 -13.69 -15.84 -14.65
CA GLN A 123 -12.45 -15.39 -14.02
C GLN A 123 -12.68 -14.89 -12.60
N LYS A 124 -13.72 -14.09 -12.34
CA LYS A 124 -14.07 -13.62 -11.00
C LYS A 124 -14.36 -14.77 -10.05
N LYS A 125 -15.26 -15.68 -10.44
CA LYS A 125 -15.64 -16.85 -9.62
C LYS A 125 -14.49 -17.81 -9.35
N LYS A 126 -13.55 -17.91 -10.27
CA LYS A 126 -12.35 -18.75 -10.12
C LYS A 126 -11.32 -18.10 -9.17
N TRP A 127 -10.96 -16.84 -9.42
CA TRP A 127 -9.77 -16.25 -8.79
C TRP A 127 -10.06 -15.48 -7.50
N LEU A 128 -11.18 -14.74 -7.43
CA LEU A 128 -11.41 -13.87 -6.27
C LEU A 128 -11.53 -14.63 -4.94
N PRO A 129 -12.23 -15.78 -4.83
CA PRO A 129 -12.27 -16.54 -3.59
C PRO A 129 -10.92 -17.09 -3.17
N LEU A 130 -10.09 -17.55 -4.12
CA LEU A 130 -8.75 -18.07 -3.84
C LEU A 130 -7.80 -16.97 -3.34
N LEU A 131 -7.91 -15.78 -3.90
CA LEU A 131 -7.14 -14.61 -3.51
C LEU A 131 -7.62 -14.03 -2.17
N ALA A 132 -8.92 -14.00 -1.91
CA ALA A 132 -9.50 -13.53 -0.66
C ALA A 132 -9.11 -14.42 0.52
N SER A 133 -9.08 -15.74 0.31
CA SER A 133 -8.65 -16.72 1.32
C SER A 133 -7.13 -16.80 1.51
N GLY A 134 -6.34 -16.09 0.70
CA GLY A 134 -4.86 -16.16 0.74
C GLY A 134 -4.29 -17.51 0.26
N GLN A 135 -5.11 -18.39 -0.34
CA GLN A 135 -4.61 -19.62 -0.99
C GLN A 135 -3.75 -19.27 -2.20
N GLU A 136 -4.17 -18.25 -2.94
CA GLU A 136 -3.39 -17.67 -4.02
C GLU A 136 -2.91 -16.27 -3.64
N ILE A 137 -1.64 -16.00 -3.92
CA ILE A 137 -1.02 -14.68 -3.72
C ILE A 137 -0.73 -14.08 -5.08
N GLY A 138 -1.11 -12.83 -5.26
CA GLY A 138 -0.95 -12.15 -6.52
C GLY A 138 0.11 -11.05 -6.51
N CYS A 139 0.58 -10.71 -7.72
CA CYS A 139 1.40 -9.53 -7.97
C CYS A 139 0.93 -8.79 -9.23
N PHE A 140 1.43 -7.54 -9.40
CA PHE A 140 0.96 -6.64 -10.44
C PHE A 140 2.13 -6.13 -11.29
N GLY A 141 2.25 -6.69 -12.49
CA GLY A 141 3.33 -6.38 -13.43
C GLY A 141 2.96 -5.27 -14.40
N LEU A 142 3.15 -4.00 -14.00
CA LEU A 142 2.98 -2.83 -14.86
C LEU A 142 4.33 -2.18 -15.21
N THR A 143 5.04 -1.70 -14.20
CA THR A 143 6.31 -0.97 -14.29
C THR A 143 7.40 -1.80 -14.96
N GLU A 144 8.19 -1.17 -15.82
CA GLU A 144 9.35 -1.76 -16.50
C GLU A 144 10.63 -1.01 -16.12
N PRO A 145 11.83 -1.56 -16.38
CA PRO A 145 13.08 -0.90 -16.02
C PRO A 145 13.18 0.55 -16.49
N ASP A 146 12.75 0.86 -17.73
CA ASP A 146 12.82 2.19 -18.33
C ASP A 146 11.50 2.97 -18.29
N TYR A 147 10.40 2.37 -17.79
CA TYR A 147 9.05 2.93 -17.83
C TYR A 147 8.38 2.88 -16.45
N GLY A 148 8.80 3.79 -15.56
CA GLY A 148 8.21 3.98 -14.22
C GLY A 148 7.06 4.99 -14.25
N SER A 149 7.36 6.29 -14.18
CA SER A 149 6.35 7.36 -14.19
C SER A 149 5.60 7.51 -15.52
N ASN A 150 6.12 6.92 -16.59
CA ASN A 150 5.46 6.82 -17.90
C ASN A 150 5.13 5.35 -18.24
N PRO A 151 4.14 4.71 -17.60
CA PRO A 151 3.83 3.30 -17.86
C PRO A 151 3.22 3.06 -19.25
N GLY A 152 2.73 4.09 -19.91
CA GLY A 152 2.26 4.02 -21.31
C GLY A 152 3.36 3.68 -22.31
N GLY A 153 4.62 3.99 -21.96
CA GLY A 153 5.79 3.66 -22.77
C GLY A 153 6.22 2.19 -22.72
N MET A 154 5.58 1.34 -21.89
CA MET A 154 5.97 -0.07 -21.74
C MET A 154 6.24 -0.77 -23.09
N ILE A 155 7.18 -1.72 -23.07
CA ILE A 155 7.58 -2.51 -24.24
C ILE A 155 7.23 -4.01 -24.12
N THR A 156 6.75 -4.46 -22.96
CA THR A 156 6.20 -5.82 -22.83
C THR A 156 5.08 -6.02 -23.81
N THR A 157 5.13 -7.14 -24.56
CA THR A 157 4.17 -7.50 -25.59
C THR A 157 3.42 -8.77 -25.25
N ALA A 158 2.18 -8.89 -25.77
CA ALA A 158 1.39 -10.10 -25.79
C ALA A 158 0.90 -10.32 -27.24
N ARG A 159 1.42 -11.35 -27.89
CA ARG A 159 1.06 -11.71 -29.28
C ARG A 159 0.05 -12.84 -29.30
N GLU A 160 -1.07 -12.64 -29.96
CA GLU A 160 -2.07 -13.68 -30.14
C GLU A 160 -1.56 -14.79 -31.08
N THR A 161 -1.88 -16.05 -30.76
CA THR A 161 -1.57 -17.26 -31.54
C THR A 161 -2.79 -18.17 -31.60
N ALA A 162 -2.70 -19.27 -32.35
CA ALA A 162 -3.76 -20.28 -32.36
C ALA A 162 -4.04 -20.87 -30.96
N ASP A 163 -2.97 -21.06 -30.17
CA ASP A 163 -2.99 -21.73 -28.87
C ASP A 163 -3.24 -20.77 -27.66
N GLY A 164 -3.20 -19.47 -27.87
CA GLY A 164 -3.36 -18.48 -26.80
C GLY A 164 -2.56 -17.21 -27.04
N TRP A 165 -2.03 -16.62 -25.94
CA TRP A 165 -1.21 -15.42 -25.97
C TRP A 165 0.22 -15.73 -25.56
N VAL A 166 1.19 -15.24 -26.30
CA VAL A 166 2.63 -15.36 -25.97
C VAL A 166 3.11 -14.02 -25.45
N LEU A 167 3.54 -13.96 -24.18
CA LEU A 167 4.01 -12.76 -23.50
C LEU A 167 5.53 -12.74 -23.48
N ASN A 168 6.11 -11.56 -23.79
CA ASN A 168 7.54 -11.27 -23.71
C ASN A 168 7.80 -9.91 -23.13
N GLY A 169 8.77 -9.82 -22.19
CA GLY A 169 9.17 -8.55 -21.55
C GLY A 169 9.73 -8.72 -20.16
N THR A 170 10.00 -7.59 -19.51
CA THR A 170 10.52 -7.54 -18.13
C THR A 170 9.71 -6.53 -17.31
N LYS A 171 9.33 -6.91 -16.09
CA LYS A 171 8.67 -6.04 -15.13
C LYS A 171 9.59 -5.81 -13.94
N MET A 172 9.57 -4.59 -13.39
CA MET A 172 10.48 -4.13 -12.35
C MET A 172 9.72 -3.57 -11.15
N TRP A 173 10.29 -3.69 -9.95
CA TRP A 173 9.74 -3.18 -8.70
C TRP A 173 8.38 -3.83 -8.32
N ILE A 174 8.23 -5.12 -8.59
CA ILE A 174 6.95 -5.82 -8.43
C ILE A 174 6.84 -6.40 -7.02
N THR A 175 5.98 -5.80 -6.20
CA THR A 175 5.66 -6.32 -4.86
C THR A 175 5.04 -7.72 -4.99
N ASN A 176 5.49 -8.63 -4.13
CA ASN A 176 5.12 -10.05 -4.10
C ASN A 176 5.65 -10.89 -5.28
N GLY A 177 6.43 -10.34 -6.21
CA GLY A 177 6.75 -11.01 -7.49
C GLY A 177 7.48 -12.35 -7.36
N SER A 178 8.29 -12.57 -6.31
CA SER A 178 8.98 -13.85 -6.09
C SER A 178 8.17 -14.87 -5.27
N GLN A 179 7.08 -14.43 -4.64
CA GLN A 179 6.24 -15.29 -3.81
C GLN A 179 4.81 -15.47 -4.33
N ALA A 180 4.43 -14.71 -5.37
CA ALA A 180 3.13 -14.80 -6.00
C ALA A 180 2.96 -16.12 -6.74
N THR A 181 1.73 -16.63 -6.73
CA THR A 181 1.29 -17.80 -7.49
C THR A 181 0.56 -17.40 -8.77
N VAL A 182 0.07 -16.15 -8.81
CA VAL A 182 -0.58 -15.55 -10.00
C VAL A 182 -0.12 -14.10 -10.17
N SER A 183 0.01 -13.65 -11.41
CA SER A 183 0.42 -12.30 -11.76
C SER A 183 -0.60 -11.65 -12.69
N ILE A 184 -0.94 -10.38 -12.44
CA ILE A 184 -1.62 -9.53 -13.43
C ILE A 184 -0.55 -8.81 -14.24
N ILE A 185 -0.36 -9.26 -15.48
CA ILE A 185 0.64 -8.67 -16.38
C ILE A 185 -0.05 -7.74 -17.37
N TRP A 186 0.41 -6.50 -17.42
CA TRP A 186 -0.01 -5.53 -18.44
C TRP A 186 0.98 -5.55 -19.59
N ALA A 187 0.44 -5.75 -20.82
CA ALA A 187 1.23 -5.88 -22.04
C ALA A 187 0.50 -5.24 -23.22
N LYS A 188 1.26 -4.85 -24.25
CA LYS A 188 0.74 -4.35 -25.52
C LYS A 188 0.39 -5.51 -26.45
N THR A 189 -0.83 -5.48 -26.99
CA THR A 189 -1.32 -6.49 -27.94
C THR A 189 -1.24 -6.07 -29.41
N GLY A 190 -0.75 -4.85 -29.66
CA GLY A 190 -0.57 -4.26 -30.99
C GLY A 190 0.76 -3.50 -31.07
N ASP A 191 0.79 -2.43 -31.84
CA ASP A 191 1.97 -1.58 -31.97
C ASP A 191 2.42 -1.07 -30.60
N VAL A 192 3.75 -1.14 -30.35
CA VAL A 192 4.35 -0.71 -29.09
C VAL A 192 4.24 0.81 -28.84
N SER A 193 3.94 1.60 -29.85
CA SER A 193 3.64 3.03 -29.69
C SER A 193 2.19 3.31 -29.28
N ASP A 194 1.26 2.34 -29.47
CA ASP A 194 -0.16 2.52 -29.18
C ASP A 194 -0.51 2.14 -27.74
N THR A 195 -0.75 3.14 -26.90
CA THR A 195 -1.20 2.94 -25.53
C THR A 195 -2.62 2.37 -25.41
N LYS A 196 -3.41 2.39 -26.49
CA LYS A 196 -4.75 1.78 -26.55
C LYS A 196 -4.68 0.28 -26.69
N SER A 197 -3.54 -0.28 -27.12
CA SER A 197 -3.31 -1.72 -27.26
C SER A 197 -3.01 -2.42 -25.92
N ILE A 198 -2.80 -1.69 -24.81
CA ILE A 198 -2.50 -2.26 -23.50
C ILE A 198 -3.67 -3.07 -22.97
N ARG A 199 -3.41 -4.33 -22.57
CA ARG A 199 -4.36 -5.27 -21.97
C ARG A 199 -3.77 -5.92 -20.75
N GLY A 200 -4.64 -6.36 -19.83
CA GLY A 200 -4.26 -7.13 -18.64
C GLY A 200 -4.43 -8.64 -18.87
N PHE A 201 -3.51 -9.42 -18.34
CA PHE A 201 -3.49 -10.89 -18.44
C PHE A 201 -3.34 -11.49 -17.04
N ILE A 202 -4.12 -12.53 -16.74
CA ILE A 202 -3.94 -13.38 -15.56
C ILE A 202 -2.92 -14.46 -15.94
N VAL A 203 -1.74 -14.43 -15.31
CA VAL A 203 -0.61 -15.32 -15.63
C VAL A 203 -0.24 -16.13 -14.38
N PRO A 204 -0.47 -17.45 -14.31
CA PRO A 204 0.09 -18.31 -13.28
C PRO A 204 1.63 -18.23 -13.31
N THR A 205 2.27 -18.12 -12.15
CA THR A 205 3.73 -17.88 -12.09
C THR A 205 4.56 -19.12 -12.33
N ASP A 206 3.96 -20.31 -12.31
CA ASP A 206 4.56 -21.58 -12.70
C ASP A 206 4.55 -21.84 -14.22
N THR A 207 3.98 -20.90 -15.02
CA THR A 207 3.96 -21.00 -16.47
C THR A 207 5.39 -20.98 -17.02
N LYS A 208 5.69 -21.91 -17.94
CA LYS A 208 7.02 -21.98 -18.59
C LYS A 208 7.42 -20.64 -19.20
N GLY A 209 8.64 -20.20 -18.89
CA GLY A 209 9.17 -18.92 -19.36
C GLY A 209 8.92 -17.73 -18.43
N TYR A 210 8.11 -17.90 -17.37
CA TYR A 210 7.96 -16.91 -16.29
C TYR A 210 9.03 -17.14 -15.23
N SER A 211 9.65 -16.06 -14.75
CA SER A 211 10.51 -16.10 -13.56
C SER A 211 10.41 -14.79 -12.77
N GLY A 212 10.34 -14.89 -11.45
CA GLY A 212 10.37 -13.77 -10.51
C GLY A 212 11.60 -13.85 -9.63
N LYS A 213 12.33 -12.74 -9.46
CA LYS A 213 13.54 -12.66 -8.63
C LYS A 213 13.45 -11.50 -7.67
N ASP A 214 13.48 -11.79 -6.36
CA ASP A 214 13.50 -10.77 -5.31
C ASP A 214 14.76 -9.89 -5.40
N GLN A 215 14.57 -8.57 -5.30
CA GLN A 215 15.64 -7.58 -5.29
C GLN A 215 16.23 -7.45 -3.89
N LYS A 216 17.46 -7.91 -3.75
CA LYS A 216 18.21 -7.81 -2.50
C LYS A 216 18.82 -6.43 -2.30
N GLY A 217 19.11 -6.09 -1.04
CA GLY A 217 19.84 -4.88 -0.70
C GLY A 217 19.00 -3.61 -0.60
N LYS A 218 17.67 -3.70 -0.62
CA LYS A 218 16.80 -2.55 -0.34
C LYS A 218 17.05 -2.01 1.07
N LEU A 219 17.12 -0.70 1.23
CA LEU A 219 17.21 -0.02 2.52
C LEU A 219 15.84 0.45 3.04
N SER A 220 14.83 0.42 2.19
CA SER A 220 13.44 0.75 2.45
C SER A 220 12.55 -0.46 2.15
N LEU A 221 11.39 -0.59 2.80
CA LEU A 221 10.46 -1.73 2.65
C LEU A 221 11.18 -3.09 2.75
N ARG A 222 12.06 -3.22 3.73
CA ARG A 222 12.89 -4.44 3.87
C ARG A 222 12.06 -5.67 4.22
N ALA A 223 10.97 -5.51 4.96
CA ALA A 223 10.02 -6.58 5.27
C ALA A 223 8.97 -6.79 4.17
N SER A 224 9.27 -6.43 2.93
CA SER A 224 8.42 -6.62 1.76
C SER A 224 9.21 -7.31 0.65
N ASP A 225 8.60 -8.29 -0.02
CA ASP A 225 9.13 -8.81 -1.29
C ASP A 225 8.95 -7.76 -2.39
N THR A 226 10.00 -7.51 -3.15
CA THR A 226 9.97 -6.63 -4.33
C THR A 226 10.85 -7.26 -5.40
N SER A 227 10.29 -7.55 -6.55
CA SER A 227 10.93 -8.44 -7.52
C SER A 227 11.05 -7.81 -8.91
N GLU A 228 11.95 -8.37 -9.68
CA GLU A 228 11.99 -8.29 -11.12
C GLU A 228 11.33 -9.55 -11.71
N ILE A 229 10.47 -9.38 -12.73
CA ILE A 229 9.80 -10.48 -13.42
C ILE A 229 10.28 -10.51 -14.87
N HIS A 230 10.70 -11.67 -15.33
CA HIS A 230 11.07 -11.92 -16.72
C HIS A 230 10.03 -12.83 -17.37
N LEU A 231 9.61 -12.46 -18.58
CA LEU A 231 8.68 -13.19 -19.43
C LEU A 231 9.40 -13.52 -20.74
N GLN A 232 9.65 -14.80 -20.98
CA GLN A 232 10.31 -15.30 -22.18
C GLN A 232 9.43 -16.36 -22.82
N ASP A 233 8.73 -15.99 -23.90
CA ASP A 233 7.78 -16.84 -24.61
C ASP A 233 6.75 -17.51 -23.69
N VAL A 234 6.22 -16.74 -22.73
CA VAL A 234 5.22 -17.21 -21.76
C VAL A 234 3.89 -17.39 -22.48
N LEU A 235 3.51 -18.65 -22.75
CA LEU A 235 2.24 -19.00 -23.38
C LEU A 235 1.15 -19.14 -22.31
N VAL A 236 0.10 -18.34 -22.44
CA VAL A 236 -1.12 -18.44 -21.63
C VAL A 236 -2.33 -18.66 -22.52
N PRO A 237 -3.39 -19.34 -22.04
CA PRO A 237 -4.60 -19.60 -22.84
C PRO A 237 -5.33 -18.29 -23.20
N LYS A 238 -6.25 -18.36 -24.17
CA LYS A 238 -6.99 -17.16 -24.64
C LYS A 238 -7.80 -16.48 -23.55
N ASP A 239 -8.33 -17.25 -22.61
CA ASP A 239 -9.11 -16.81 -21.46
C ASP A 239 -8.25 -16.22 -20.32
N ALA A 240 -6.93 -16.15 -20.47
CA ALA A 240 -6.05 -15.39 -19.55
C ALA A 240 -6.21 -13.87 -19.71
N LEU A 241 -6.66 -13.40 -20.88
CA LEU A 241 -6.95 -11.99 -21.14
C LEU A 241 -8.09 -11.50 -20.22
N LEU A 242 -7.91 -10.36 -19.60
CA LEU A 242 -9.01 -9.64 -18.94
C LEU A 242 -9.86 -8.92 -20.01
N PRO A 243 -11.03 -9.45 -20.37
CA PRO A 243 -11.73 -9.07 -21.60
C PRO A 243 -12.23 -7.63 -21.62
N LYS A 244 -12.47 -7.04 -20.43
CA LYS A 244 -12.94 -5.65 -20.30
C LYS A 244 -11.80 -4.64 -20.13
N SER A 245 -10.53 -5.09 -20.11
CA SER A 245 -9.38 -4.18 -20.04
C SER A 245 -9.20 -3.44 -21.36
N ALA A 246 -8.95 -2.13 -21.33
CA ALA A 246 -8.89 -1.28 -22.52
C ALA A 246 -7.90 -0.13 -22.33
N GLY A 247 -6.71 -0.24 -22.95
CA GLY A 247 -5.67 0.78 -22.97
C GLY A 247 -5.10 1.08 -21.60
N ILE A 248 -4.27 2.14 -21.54
CA ILE A 248 -3.57 2.58 -20.32
C ILE A 248 -4.53 2.98 -19.17
N LYS A 249 -5.77 3.35 -19.48
CA LYS A 249 -6.76 3.71 -18.44
C LYS A 249 -7.02 2.58 -17.47
N SER A 250 -6.98 1.32 -17.92
CA SER A 250 -7.28 0.16 -17.06
C SER A 250 -6.25 0.01 -15.91
N PRO A 251 -4.94 -0.08 -16.14
CA PRO A 251 -3.98 -0.12 -15.03
C PRO A 251 -3.99 1.16 -14.19
N LEU A 252 -4.25 2.34 -14.77
CA LEU A 252 -4.35 3.59 -14.00
C LEU A 252 -5.55 3.60 -13.04
N MET A 253 -6.68 2.96 -13.40
CA MET A 253 -7.82 2.75 -12.50
C MET A 253 -7.42 1.88 -11.30
N CYS A 254 -6.64 0.80 -11.52
CA CYS A 254 -6.11 -0.04 -10.44
C CYS A 254 -5.20 0.78 -9.50
N LEU A 255 -4.28 1.57 -10.07
CA LEU A 255 -3.42 2.45 -9.27
C LEU A 255 -4.22 3.46 -8.45
N THR A 256 -5.35 3.96 -8.95
CA THR A 256 -6.22 4.86 -8.18
C THR A 256 -6.79 4.18 -6.93
N GLN A 257 -7.14 2.89 -7.01
CA GLN A 257 -7.59 2.11 -5.84
C GLN A 257 -6.45 1.94 -4.81
N ALA A 258 -5.26 1.58 -5.27
CA ALA A 258 -4.11 1.39 -4.40
C ALA A 258 -3.64 2.70 -3.75
N ARG A 259 -3.58 3.79 -4.50
CA ARG A 259 -3.26 5.15 -4.00
C ARG A 259 -4.20 5.62 -2.90
N TYR A 260 -5.48 5.27 -2.99
CA TYR A 260 -6.46 5.50 -1.94
C TYR A 260 -6.04 4.82 -0.63
N GLY A 261 -5.66 3.54 -0.69
CA GLY A 261 -5.15 2.81 0.49
C GLY A 261 -3.85 3.39 1.06
N ILE A 262 -2.96 3.93 0.20
CA ILE A 262 -1.73 4.62 0.64
C ILE A 262 -2.07 5.92 1.40
N ALA A 263 -3.05 6.68 0.93
CA ALA A 263 -3.45 7.93 1.61
C ALA A 263 -3.88 7.67 3.06
N TRP A 264 -4.59 6.57 3.33
CA TRP A 264 -4.94 6.14 4.68
C TRP A 264 -3.74 5.55 5.43
N GLY A 265 -2.97 4.69 4.79
CA GLY A 265 -1.84 4.01 5.39
C GLY A 265 -0.80 4.98 5.96
N ALA A 266 -0.44 6.03 5.23
CA ALA A 266 0.53 7.02 5.67
C ALA A 266 0.14 7.69 7.01
N ILE A 267 -1.16 7.88 7.27
CA ILE A 267 -1.64 8.38 8.57
C ILE A 267 -1.28 7.39 9.67
N GLY A 268 -1.45 6.10 9.43
CA GLY A 268 -1.08 5.05 10.40
C GLY A 268 0.41 5.08 10.77
N ALA A 269 1.28 5.20 9.77
CA ALA A 269 2.72 5.34 10.00
C ALA A 269 3.06 6.60 10.83
N ALA A 270 2.42 7.74 10.52
CA ALA A 270 2.59 8.96 11.30
C ALA A 270 2.10 8.81 12.74
N MET A 271 0.95 8.18 12.95
CA MET A 271 0.40 7.90 14.28
C MET A 271 1.32 7.01 15.11
N ALA A 272 1.92 5.97 14.52
CA ALA A 272 2.89 5.12 15.20
C ALA A 272 4.10 5.92 15.70
N CYS A 273 4.64 6.76 14.81
CA CYS A 273 5.79 7.61 15.14
C CYS A 273 5.45 8.65 16.20
N TYR A 274 4.27 9.28 16.11
CA TYR A 274 3.81 10.26 17.09
C TYR A 274 3.61 9.64 18.48
N ASP A 275 2.92 8.50 18.56
CA ASP A 275 2.66 7.81 19.82
C ASP A 275 3.97 7.38 20.51
N GLU A 276 4.92 6.82 19.74
CA GLU A 276 6.25 6.47 20.23
C GLU A 276 7.00 7.69 20.76
N ALA A 277 7.00 8.79 20.01
CA ALA A 277 7.65 10.04 20.41
C ALA A 277 7.03 10.64 21.68
N LEU A 278 5.69 10.65 21.77
CA LEU A 278 4.96 11.16 22.93
C LEU A 278 5.24 10.34 24.17
N ARG A 279 5.16 9.01 24.08
CA ARG A 279 5.47 8.11 25.22
C ARG A 279 6.92 8.26 25.66
N TYR A 280 7.86 8.30 24.72
CA TYR A 280 9.26 8.50 25.02
C TYR A 280 9.50 9.85 25.71
N ALA A 281 8.94 10.92 25.20
CA ALA A 281 9.10 12.26 25.75
C ALA A 281 8.55 12.40 27.19
N LYS A 282 7.46 11.69 27.51
CA LYS A 282 6.86 11.66 28.85
C LYS A 282 7.70 10.89 29.86
N ASN A 283 8.43 9.86 29.40
CA ASN A 283 9.20 8.97 30.29
C ASN A 283 10.68 9.31 30.36
N ARG A 284 11.26 9.96 29.34
CA ARG A 284 12.67 10.32 29.32
C ARG A 284 12.94 11.53 30.18
N VAL A 285 13.69 11.34 31.26
CA VAL A 285 14.11 12.43 32.17
C VAL A 285 15.46 13.00 31.73
N MET A 286 15.54 14.31 31.61
CA MET A 286 16.76 15.10 31.41
C MET A 286 16.61 16.42 32.23
N PHE A 287 17.69 16.86 32.86
CA PHE A 287 17.66 18.05 33.75
C PHE A 287 16.51 17.97 34.78
N ASP A 288 16.41 16.80 35.46
CA ASP A 288 15.48 16.50 36.56
C ASP A 288 13.97 16.56 36.19
N ARG A 289 13.61 16.57 34.89
CA ARG A 289 12.22 16.57 34.42
C ARG A 289 12.06 15.80 33.13
N PRO A 290 10.83 15.31 32.83
CA PRO A 290 10.54 14.71 31.51
C PRO A 290 10.85 15.69 30.39
N ILE A 291 11.42 15.21 29.27
CA ILE A 291 11.72 16.10 28.15
C ILE A 291 10.44 16.67 27.51
N ALA A 292 9.28 16.03 27.68
CA ALA A 292 7.96 16.57 27.29
C ALA A 292 7.64 17.92 27.99
N ALA A 293 8.30 18.25 29.11
CA ALA A 293 8.14 19.52 29.81
C ALA A 293 8.97 20.67 29.19
N THR A 294 9.71 20.42 28.12
CA THR A 294 10.51 21.45 27.43
C THR A 294 9.71 22.02 26.24
N GLN A 295 9.80 23.36 26.06
CA GLN A 295 9.05 24.06 25.00
C GLN A 295 9.32 23.49 23.62
N ILE A 296 10.57 23.16 23.27
CA ILE A 296 10.94 22.65 21.96
C ILE A 296 10.31 21.29 21.65
N GLN A 297 10.15 20.41 22.64
CA GLN A 297 9.49 19.11 22.43
C GLN A 297 7.97 19.27 22.34
N GLN A 298 7.39 20.19 23.11
CA GLN A 298 5.97 20.49 23.02
C GLN A 298 5.59 21.04 21.64
N VAL A 299 6.39 21.96 21.08
CA VAL A 299 6.17 22.49 19.73
C VAL A 299 6.19 21.35 18.71
N ARG A 300 7.21 20.50 18.72
CA ARG A 300 7.30 19.34 17.80
C ARG A 300 6.09 18.40 17.89
N LEU A 301 5.69 18.06 19.12
CA LEU A 301 4.52 17.18 19.32
C LEU A 301 3.23 17.83 18.85
N VAL A 302 3.07 19.13 19.04
CA VAL A 302 1.89 19.88 18.57
C VAL A 302 1.88 19.97 17.04
N ASP A 303 3.02 20.21 16.40
CA ASP A 303 3.13 20.26 14.94
C ASP A 303 2.75 18.89 14.33
N MET A 304 3.33 17.79 14.83
CA MET A 304 2.97 16.43 14.39
C MET A 304 1.48 16.15 14.58
N LEU A 305 0.92 16.44 15.75
CA LEU A 305 -0.50 16.23 16.07
C LEU A 305 -1.41 17.00 15.12
N THR A 306 -1.06 18.26 14.84
CA THR A 306 -1.82 19.15 13.96
C THR A 306 -1.89 18.58 12.54
N GLU A 307 -0.76 18.16 11.98
CA GLU A 307 -0.70 17.63 10.62
C GLU A 307 -1.39 16.26 10.50
N ILE A 308 -1.24 15.37 11.49
CA ILE A 308 -1.99 14.11 11.56
C ILE A 308 -3.49 14.38 11.58
N THR A 309 -3.95 15.31 12.43
CA THR A 309 -5.37 15.64 12.55
C THR A 309 -5.93 16.16 11.22
N LYS A 310 -5.25 17.09 10.54
CA LYS A 310 -5.66 17.59 9.22
C LYS A 310 -5.76 16.45 8.20
N ALA A 311 -4.78 15.55 8.18
CA ALA A 311 -4.75 14.40 7.27
C ALA A 311 -5.93 13.44 7.52
N GLN A 312 -6.28 13.17 8.78
CA GLN A 312 -7.43 12.32 9.15
C GLN A 312 -8.74 12.85 8.56
N PHE A 313 -9.06 14.12 8.79
CA PHE A 313 -10.31 14.73 8.30
C PHE A 313 -10.36 14.81 6.77
N MET A 314 -9.25 15.20 6.14
CA MET A 314 -9.16 15.24 4.67
C MET A 314 -9.38 13.85 4.06
N THR A 315 -8.79 12.82 4.64
CA THR A 315 -8.86 11.46 4.11
C THR A 315 -10.20 10.79 4.41
N LEU A 316 -10.84 11.10 5.55
CA LEU A 316 -12.22 10.69 5.80
C LEU A 316 -13.18 11.25 4.73
N GLN A 317 -13.04 12.53 4.39
CA GLN A 317 -13.83 13.12 3.31
C GLN A 317 -13.60 12.42 1.97
N LEU A 318 -12.34 12.09 1.65
CA LEU A 318 -12.02 11.28 0.46
C LEU A 318 -12.74 9.92 0.48
N GLY A 319 -12.78 9.26 1.65
CA GLY A 319 -13.49 8.00 1.85
C GLY A 319 -15.00 8.14 1.59
N ARG A 320 -15.62 9.17 2.14
CA ARG A 320 -17.05 9.46 1.91
C ARG A 320 -17.37 9.76 0.44
N LEU A 321 -16.49 10.49 -0.25
CA LEU A 321 -16.61 10.72 -1.71
C LEU A 321 -16.50 9.41 -2.50
N LYS A 322 -15.63 8.49 -2.07
CA LYS A 322 -15.48 7.20 -2.72
C LYS A 322 -16.72 6.32 -2.50
N ASP A 323 -17.29 6.28 -1.30
CA ASP A 323 -18.52 5.55 -0.99
C ASP A 323 -19.73 6.12 -1.78
N ALA A 324 -19.75 7.43 -1.98
CA ALA A 324 -20.74 8.10 -2.83
C ALA A 324 -20.51 7.93 -4.35
N GLY A 325 -19.41 7.29 -4.78
CA GLY A 325 -19.08 7.12 -6.20
C GLY A 325 -18.65 8.39 -6.93
N THR A 326 -18.26 9.44 -6.20
CA THR A 326 -17.93 10.77 -6.75
C THR A 326 -16.46 11.14 -6.61
N MET A 327 -15.64 10.26 -6.03
CA MET A 327 -14.20 10.44 -5.89
C MET A 327 -13.49 10.49 -7.24
N THR A 328 -12.58 11.45 -7.41
CA THR A 328 -11.77 11.60 -8.63
C THR A 328 -10.30 11.24 -8.41
N PRO A 329 -9.54 10.86 -9.46
CA PRO A 329 -8.13 10.49 -9.35
C PRO A 329 -7.21 11.60 -8.82
N ASP A 330 -7.52 12.88 -9.12
CA ASP A 330 -6.77 14.03 -8.63
C ASP A 330 -7.00 14.28 -7.13
N GLN A 331 -8.21 14.03 -6.62
CA GLN A 331 -8.49 14.07 -5.18
C GLN A 331 -7.67 12.99 -4.43
N VAL A 332 -7.57 11.78 -4.98
CA VAL A 332 -6.70 10.72 -4.42
C VAL A 332 -5.24 11.15 -4.45
N SER A 333 -4.80 11.76 -5.56
CA SER A 333 -3.44 12.26 -5.71
C SER A 333 -3.11 13.36 -4.68
N LEU A 334 -4.05 14.27 -4.42
CA LEU A 334 -3.90 15.31 -3.39
C LEU A 334 -3.70 14.69 -2.00
N CYS A 335 -4.56 13.73 -1.62
CA CYS A 335 -4.49 13.09 -0.31
C CYS A 335 -3.23 12.23 -0.16
N LYS A 336 -2.90 11.40 -1.17
CA LYS A 336 -1.66 10.57 -1.12
C LYS A 336 -0.43 11.47 -0.98
N ARG A 337 -0.32 12.52 -1.80
CA ARG A 337 0.78 13.47 -1.76
C ARG A 337 0.94 14.10 -0.39
N ASN A 338 -0.14 14.70 0.14
CA ASN A 338 -0.12 15.38 1.42
C ASN A 338 0.23 14.44 2.59
N ASN A 339 -0.43 13.28 2.64
CA ASN A 339 -0.32 12.39 3.81
C ASN A 339 1.03 11.68 3.87
N VAL A 340 1.63 11.34 2.74
CA VAL A 340 2.96 10.72 2.70
C VAL A 340 4.05 11.74 3.08
N ASP A 341 3.94 12.98 2.64
CA ASP A 341 4.83 14.08 3.01
C ASP A 341 4.77 14.32 4.53
N MET A 342 3.55 14.51 5.06
CA MET A 342 3.27 14.63 6.49
C MET A 342 3.85 13.46 7.30
N ALA A 343 3.64 12.22 6.84
CA ALA A 343 4.13 11.04 7.55
C ALA A 343 5.67 10.96 7.56
N THR A 344 6.31 11.35 6.47
CA THR A 344 7.78 11.44 6.37
C THR A 344 8.34 12.45 7.36
N ASP A 345 7.74 13.63 7.47
CA ASP A 345 8.15 14.64 8.45
C ASP A 345 7.89 14.17 9.87
N CYS A 346 6.73 13.57 10.17
CA CYS A 346 6.43 12.99 11.49
C CYS A 346 7.45 11.92 11.88
N ALA A 347 7.80 11.01 10.99
CA ALA A 347 8.77 9.95 11.27
C ALA A 347 10.16 10.53 11.55
N ARG A 348 10.59 11.55 10.79
CA ARG A 348 11.85 12.24 10.99
C ARG A 348 11.89 12.97 12.34
N GLU A 349 10.84 13.71 12.70
CA GLU A 349 10.78 14.41 13.98
C GLU A 349 10.69 13.45 15.17
N ALA A 350 9.95 12.35 15.07
CA ALA A 350 9.91 11.30 16.07
C ALA A 350 11.30 10.70 16.30
N ARG A 351 11.97 10.24 15.22
CA ARG A 351 13.34 9.73 15.31
C ARG A 351 14.30 10.74 15.96
N ARG A 352 14.18 12.01 15.61
CA ARG A 352 14.98 13.10 16.15
C ARG A 352 14.74 13.31 17.64
N LEU A 353 13.47 13.27 18.09
CA LEU A 353 13.07 13.39 19.48
C LEU A 353 13.64 12.26 20.34
N LEU A 354 13.69 11.04 19.82
CA LEU A 354 14.26 9.88 20.51
C LEU A 354 15.79 9.94 20.65
N GLY A 355 16.46 10.87 19.98
CA GLY A 355 17.93 10.99 20.03
C GLY A 355 18.64 9.75 19.50
N ALA A 356 19.67 9.27 20.21
CA ALA A 356 20.41 8.06 19.80
C ALA A 356 19.55 6.80 19.80
N ASN A 357 18.55 6.69 20.68
CA ASN A 357 17.65 5.55 20.72
C ASN A 357 16.81 5.44 19.43
N GLY A 358 16.53 6.56 18.77
CA GLY A 358 15.72 6.59 17.56
C GLY A 358 16.31 5.88 16.33
N ILE A 359 17.54 5.34 16.41
CA ILE A 359 18.15 4.53 15.33
C ILE A 359 18.15 3.03 15.63
N LEU A 360 17.67 2.63 16.82
CA LEU A 360 17.63 1.22 17.24
C LEU A 360 16.33 0.55 16.75
N VAL A 361 16.41 -0.76 16.50
CA VAL A 361 15.28 -1.56 16.01
C VAL A 361 14.14 -1.71 17.03
N GLU A 362 14.42 -1.55 18.30
CA GLU A 362 13.43 -1.53 19.39
C GLU A 362 12.46 -0.34 19.29
N TYR A 363 12.82 0.69 18.52
CA TYR A 363 11.99 1.84 18.21
C TYR A 363 11.55 1.82 16.76
N HIS A 364 10.30 2.18 16.50
CA HIS A 364 9.70 2.00 15.18
C HIS A 364 9.95 3.16 14.22
N SER A 365 10.26 4.36 14.76
CA SER A 365 10.36 5.60 13.97
C SER A 365 11.38 5.53 12.83
N MET A 366 12.56 4.93 13.04
CA MET A 366 13.58 4.78 11.98
C MET A 366 13.12 3.83 10.87
N ARG A 367 12.42 2.74 11.23
CA ARG A 367 11.86 1.80 10.25
C ARG A 367 10.79 2.48 9.41
N HIS A 368 9.86 3.22 10.02
CA HIS A 368 8.87 4.00 9.29
C HIS A 368 9.52 5.08 8.42
N MET A 369 10.51 5.81 8.94
CA MET A 369 11.24 6.81 8.18
C MET A 369 11.87 6.21 6.90
N ALA A 370 12.53 5.06 7.03
CA ALA A 370 13.12 4.38 5.88
C ALA A 370 12.06 3.83 4.91
N ASN A 371 10.95 3.26 5.41
CA ASN A 371 9.87 2.74 4.58
C ASN A 371 9.16 3.84 3.79
N LEU A 372 8.94 5.00 4.40
CA LEU A 372 8.24 6.12 3.79
C LEU A 372 8.96 6.70 2.57
N GLU A 373 10.27 6.53 2.44
CA GLU A 373 11.01 6.87 1.21
C GLU A 373 10.49 6.08 -0.01
N SER A 374 10.14 4.79 0.17
CA SER A 374 9.47 4.02 -0.89
C SER A 374 8.02 4.44 -1.09
N VAL A 375 7.28 4.72 -0.01
CA VAL A 375 5.88 5.19 -0.08
C VAL A 375 5.80 6.53 -0.82
N TYR A 376 6.79 7.40 -0.64
CA TYR A 376 6.95 8.67 -1.34
C TYR A 376 7.15 8.47 -2.86
N THR A 377 7.78 7.34 -3.24
CA THR A 377 8.23 7.09 -4.61
C THR A 377 7.27 6.25 -5.45
N TYR A 378 6.70 5.17 -4.89
CA TYR A 378 5.90 4.21 -5.66
C TYR A 378 4.46 4.67 -5.93
N GLU A 379 3.80 3.97 -6.88
CA GLU A 379 2.41 4.22 -7.30
C GLU A 379 2.14 5.70 -7.68
N GLY A 380 3.10 6.28 -8.35
CA GLY A 380 3.19 7.70 -8.63
C GLY A 380 4.07 8.40 -7.60
N THR A 381 5.16 9.01 -8.07
CA THR A 381 6.03 9.81 -7.21
C THR A 381 5.28 11.02 -6.66
N HIS A 382 5.79 11.60 -5.59
CA HIS A 382 5.26 12.86 -5.04
C HIS A 382 5.12 13.94 -6.11
N ASP A 383 6.12 14.05 -7.01
CA ASP A 383 6.11 15.02 -8.11
C ASP A 383 5.01 14.70 -9.12
N MET A 384 4.83 13.42 -9.51
CA MET A 384 3.74 13.03 -10.41
C MET A 384 2.37 13.38 -9.84
N HIS A 385 2.15 13.21 -8.54
CA HIS A 385 0.91 13.63 -7.88
C HIS A 385 0.76 15.15 -7.88
N SER A 386 1.86 15.90 -7.72
CA SER A 386 1.85 17.37 -7.84
C SER A 386 1.43 17.81 -9.25
N LEU A 387 1.94 17.14 -10.30
CA LEU A 387 1.59 17.44 -11.69
C LEU A 387 0.12 17.08 -12.01
N ILE A 388 -0.39 15.95 -11.50
CA ILE A 388 -1.79 15.55 -11.67
C ILE A 388 -2.72 16.60 -11.05
N VAL A 389 -2.47 17.01 -9.80
CA VAL A 389 -3.26 18.04 -9.12
C VAL A 389 -3.08 19.40 -9.81
N GLY A 390 -1.85 19.75 -10.20
CA GLY A 390 -1.55 20.98 -10.93
C GLY A 390 -2.33 21.09 -12.23
N GLN A 391 -2.41 20.03 -13.02
CA GLN A 391 -3.23 19.98 -14.22
C GLN A 391 -4.73 20.16 -13.90
N SER A 392 -5.22 19.51 -12.85
CA SER A 392 -6.64 19.63 -12.46
C SER A 392 -7.02 21.06 -12.08
N VAL A 393 -6.17 21.81 -11.35
CA VAL A 393 -6.48 23.15 -10.87
C VAL A 393 -6.18 24.24 -11.91
N THR A 394 -5.25 24.00 -12.84
CA THR A 394 -4.87 25.00 -13.85
C THR A 394 -5.52 24.76 -15.21
N GLY A 395 -5.99 23.56 -15.49
CA GLY A 395 -6.44 23.12 -16.81
C GLY A 395 -5.32 22.89 -17.83
N LEU A 396 -4.03 22.98 -17.41
CA LEU A 396 -2.85 22.86 -18.28
C LEU A 396 -2.02 21.64 -17.92
N ALA A 397 -1.74 20.79 -18.92
CA ALA A 397 -0.82 19.67 -18.75
C ALA A 397 0.62 20.17 -18.60
N ALA A 398 1.39 19.51 -17.74
CA ALA A 398 2.81 19.84 -17.53
C ALA A 398 3.74 19.15 -18.54
N PHE A 399 3.25 18.14 -19.29
CA PHE A 399 3.95 17.35 -20.30
C PHE A 399 3.00 16.77 -21.34
#